data_2de2923a19e6e1ecc05e81e9791d2216
#
_entry.id   2de2923a19e6e1ecc05e81e9791d2216
#
_cell.length_a   1.000
_cell.length_b   1.000
_cell.length_c   1.000
_cell.angle_alpha   90.00
_cell.angle_beta   90.00
_cell.angle_gamma   90.00
#
_symmetry.space_group_name_H-M   'P 1'
#
loop_
_entity.id
_entity.type
_entity.pdbx_description
1 polymer ?
#
loop_
_entity_poly.entity_id
_entity_poly.type
_entity_poly.pdbx_seq_one_letter_code
_entity_poly.pdbx_strand_id
1 'polypeptide(L)' 'MDKNNLTTGRKYLHHRRTVIDGIPREAERWLRCERITDTGAVFSRDYEAEITLNDQQIREELRE' A
#
# COMPACT_ATOMS: atom_id res chain seq x y z
N MET A 1 0.77 -8.38 -5.09
CA MET A 1 -0.25 -9.00 -4.23
C MET A 1 -1.63 -8.69 -4.78
N ASP A 2 -2.56 -9.62 -4.68
CA ASP A 2 -3.93 -9.41 -5.13
C ASP A 2 -4.79 -8.89 -3.98
N LYS A 3 -5.74 -8.00 -4.29
CA LYS A 3 -6.67 -7.47 -3.29
C LYS A 3 -7.42 -8.59 -2.56
N ASN A 4 -7.74 -9.68 -3.25
CA ASN A 4 -8.48 -10.80 -2.66
C ASN A 4 -7.67 -11.55 -1.59
N ASN A 5 -6.37 -11.32 -1.53
CA ASN A 5 -5.49 -11.94 -0.53
C ASN A 5 -5.26 -11.06 0.69
N LEU A 6 -5.89 -9.88 0.73
CA LEU A 6 -5.75 -8.97 1.87
C LEU A 6 -6.62 -9.40 3.02
N THR A 7 -6.09 -9.25 4.23
CA THR A 7 -6.82 -9.47 5.47
C THR A 7 -6.85 -8.18 6.26
N THR A 8 -8.05 -7.72 6.59
CA THR A 8 -8.25 -6.52 7.42
C THR A 8 -7.55 -6.68 8.77
N GLY A 9 -6.82 -5.65 9.19
CA GLY A 9 -6.07 -5.66 10.43
C GLY A 9 -4.65 -6.18 10.31
N ARG A 10 -4.28 -6.78 9.18
CA ARG A 10 -2.94 -7.29 8.95
C ARG A 10 -2.06 -6.22 8.32
N LYS A 11 -0.76 -6.27 8.60
CA LYS A 11 0.22 -5.33 8.03
C LYS A 11 0.83 -5.90 6.76
N TYR A 12 1.09 -5.00 5.81
CA TYR A 12 1.72 -5.32 4.53
C TYR A 12 2.79 -4.31 4.22
N LEU A 13 3.84 -4.74 3.51
CA LEU A 13 4.92 -3.86 3.12
C LEU A 13 4.55 -3.12 1.84
N HIS A 14 4.51 -1.79 1.91
CA HIS A 14 4.25 -0.94 0.75
C HIS A 14 5.59 -0.46 0.18
N HIS A 15 5.90 -0.91 -1.04
CA HIS A 15 7.10 -0.53 -1.76
C HIS A 15 6.74 0.44 -2.87
N ARG A 16 7.26 1.66 -2.80
CA ARG A 16 7.00 2.69 -3.78
C ARG A 16 8.29 3.19 -4.40
N ARG A 17 8.30 3.26 -5.73
CA ARG A 17 9.41 3.84 -6.47
C ARG A 17 8.97 5.22 -6.98
N THR A 18 9.81 6.23 -6.74
CA THR A 18 9.58 7.59 -7.23
C THR A 18 10.84 8.10 -7.90
N VAL A 19 10.68 9.09 -8.80
CA VAL A 19 11.80 9.78 -9.43
C VAL A 19 11.70 11.25 -9.03
N ILE A 20 12.74 11.75 -8.36
CA ILE A 20 12.82 13.14 -7.93
C ILE A 20 14.09 13.73 -8.57
N ASP A 21 13.90 14.78 -9.36
CA ASP A 21 15.01 15.45 -10.10
C ASP A 21 15.84 14.48 -10.93
N GLY A 22 15.18 13.51 -11.57
CA GLY A 22 15.84 12.50 -12.38
C GLY A 22 16.53 11.40 -11.59
N ILE A 23 16.47 11.42 -10.27
CA ILE A 23 17.11 10.43 -9.41
C ILE A 23 16.04 9.43 -8.91
N PRO A 24 16.16 8.14 -9.24
CA PRO A 24 15.22 7.15 -8.74
C PRO A 24 15.40 6.94 -7.23
N ARG A 25 14.28 6.88 -6.52
CA ARG A 25 14.25 6.63 -5.10
C ARG A 25 13.23 5.56 -4.79
N GLU A 26 13.53 4.73 -3.81
CA GLU A 26 12.65 3.69 -3.35
C GLU A 26 12.35 3.90 -1.87
N ALA A 27 11.09 3.67 -1.49
CA ALA A 27 10.66 3.77 -0.10
C ALA A 27 9.81 2.55 0.24
N GLU A 28 10.03 1.98 1.40
CA GLU A 28 9.26 0.86 1.91
C GLU A 28 8.70 1.21 3.27
N ARG A 29 7.41 0.91 3.49
CA ARG A 29 6.74 1.18 4.74
C ARG A 29 5.72 0.11 5.04
N TRP A 30 5.57 -0.22 6.31
CA TRP A 30 4.52 -1.14 6.75
C TRP A 30 3.21 -0.38 6.90
N LEU A 31 2.17 -0.91 6.27
CA LEU A 31 0.83 -0.34 6.34
C LEU A 31 -0.13 -1.40 6.86
N ARG A 32 -1.10 -0.99 7.68
CA ARG A 32 -2.15 -1.89 8.12
C ARG A 32 -3.36 -1.74 7.23
N CYS A 33 -3.91 -2.86 6.78
CA CYS A 33 -5.13 -2.87 5.98
C CYS A 33 -6.32 -2.55 6.90
N GLU A 34 -6.97 -1.42 6.67
CA GLU A 34 -8.12 -1.00 7.47
C GLU A 34 -9.43 -1.52 6.92
N ARG A 35 -9.62 -1.43 5.60
CA ARG A 35 -10.81 -1.96 4.95
C ARG A 35 -10.57 -2.17 3.46
N ILE A 36 -11.33 -3.07 2.87
CA ILE A 36 -11.25 -3.38 1.46
C ILE A 36 -12.44 -2.71 0.76
N THR A 37 -12.18 -2.06 -0.38
CA THR A 37 -13.18 -1.35 -1.17
C THR A 37 -13.31 -1.99 -2.55
N ASP A 38 -14.33 -1.55 -3.32
CA ASP A 38 -14.55 -2.09 -4.67
C ASP A 38 -13.36 -1.84 -5.60
N THR A 39 -12.65 -0.73 -5.43
CA THR A 39 -11.57 -0.33 -6.33
C THR A 39 -10.18 -0.53 -5.75
N GLY A 40 -10.08 -1.02 -4.52
CA GLY A 40 -8.80 -1.22 -3.86
C GLY A 40 -8.96 -1.48 -2.38
N ALA A 41 -8.16 -0.79 -1.57
CA ALA A 41 -8.23 -0.91 -0.12
C ALA A 41 -7.69 0.35 0.54
N VAL A 42 -8.11 0.57 1.78
CA VAL A 42 -7.65 1.69 2.60
C VAL A 42 -6.68 1.15 3.65
N PHE A 43 -5.55 1.82 3.76
CA PHE A 43 -4.49 1.45 4.69
C PHE A 43 -4.17 2.61 5.62
N SER A 44 -3.61 2.30 6.78
CA SER A 44 -3.14 3.30 7.73
C SER A 44 -1.67 3.05 8.08
N ARG A 45 -0.98 4.14 8.38
CA ARG A 45 0.32 4.13 9.04
C ARG A 45 0.13 4.57 10.48
N ASP A 46 1.05 4.17 11.36
CA ASP A 46 0.99 4.54 12.77
C ASP A 46 0.86 6.06 12.91
N TYR A 47 -0.23 6.50 13.52
CA TYR A 47 -0.50 7.92 13.83
C TYR A 47 -0.61 8.86 12.63
N GLU A 48 -0.69 8.34 11.42
CA GLU A 48 -0.83 9.17 10.22
C GLU A 48 -2.19 8.95 9.56
N ALA A 49 -2.50 9.84 8.60
CA ALA A 49 -3.73 9.76 7.84
C ALA A 49 -3.79 8.47 7.02
N GLU A 50 -5.01 8.03 6.76
CA GLU A 50 -5.24 6.87 5.91
C GLU A 50 -4.82 7.17 4.47
N ILE A 51 -4.33 6.13 3.78
CA ILE A 51 -4.06 6.19 2.35
C ILE A 51 -4.88 5.14 1.63
N THR A 52 -5.29 5.46 0.40
CA THR A 52 -6.05 4.53 -0.43
C THR A 52 -5.18 4.05 -1.57
N LEU A 53 -5.08 2.74 -1.73
CA LEU A 53 -4.40 2.12 -2.86
C LEU A 53 -5.46 1.48 -3.75
N ASN A 54 -5.35 1.70 -5.07
CA ASN A 54 -6.23 1.04 -6.02
C ASN A 54 -5.74 -0.39 -6.30
N ASP A 55 -6.52 -1.16 -7.05
CA ASP A 55 -6.20 -2.57 -7.35
C ASP A 55 -4.83 -2.71 -8.02
N GLN A 56 -4.47 -1.81 -8.92
CA GLN A 56 -3.19 -1.85 -9.61
C GLN A 56 -2.04 -1.58 -8.65
N GLN A 57 -2.18 -0.59 -7.78
CA GLN A 57 -1.14 -0.26 -6.78
C GLN A 57 -0.93 -1.41 -5.81
N ILE A 58 -2.01 -2.06 -5.37
CA ILE A 58 -1.92 -3.23 -4.50
C ILE A 58 -1.13 -4.34 -5.19
N ARG A 59 -1.44 -4.59 -6.46
CA ARG A 59 -0.80 -5.65 -7.22
C ARG A 59 0.68 -5.39 -7.45
N GLU A 60 1.05 -4.15 -7.74
CA GLU A 60 2.41 -3.79 -8.11
C GLU A 60 3.29 -3.38 -6.93
N GLU A 61 2.72 -2.77 -5.90
CA GLU A 61 3.49 -2.11 -4.85
C GLU A 61 3.40 -2.76 -3.48
N LEU A 62 2.41 -3.61 -3.25
CA LEU A 62 2.18 -4.20 -1.92
C LEU A 62 2.75 -5.61 -1.83
N ARG A 63 3.38 -5.92 -0.68
CA ARG A 63 4.01 -7.21 -0.41
C ARG A 63 3.71 -7.68 1.01
N GLU A 64 3.81 -8.97 1.19
CA GLU A 64 3.70 -9.57 2.53
C GLU A 64 4.94 -9.35 3.38
#